data_883ffbf147b2fec9d81a9b5e96e36a3c
#
_entry.id   883ffbf147b2fec9d81a9b5e96e36a3c
#
_cell.length_a   1.000
_cell.length_b   1.000
_cell.length_c   1.000
_cell.angle_alpha   90.00
_cell.angle_beta   90.00
_cell.angle_gamma   90.00
#
_symmetry.space_group_name_H-M   'P 1'
#
loop_
_entity.id
_entity.type
_entity.pdbx_description
1 polymer ?
#
loop_
_entity_poly.entity_id
_entity_poly.type
_entity_poly.pdbx_seq_one_letter_code
_entity_poly.pdbx_strand_id
1 'polypeptide(L)'
;YLAERNFPTGVTGLCGFDNIIQVDTDNEGAAEMLTSLLIGKGYRRFALILDDMSYHVNRSRYEGFYKAVLKNGLPKDRQEIHTGKIRKELLGSLISSLISKKVECVICGDDILAISVISQLLAEGYRIPRDIAIASLYNSPTLNVLVPAVTTVDVSARMVGNMIGKQMIQLLQGKEYQKKTMIDYEILIRASTYRS
;
A
#
# COMPACT_ATOMS: atom_id res chain seq x y z
N TYR A 1 8.31 25.34 -3.18
CA TYR A 1 8.23 26.66 -2.53
C TYR A 1 8.99 26.73 -1.20
N LEU A 2 8.66 25.91 -0.16
CA LEU A 2 9.35 25.94 1.14
C LEU A 2 10.80 25.47 1.05
N ALA A 3 11.03 24.38 0.33
CA ALA A 3 12.38 23.83 0.11
C ALA A 3 13.30 24.81 -0.65
N GLU A 4 12.80 25.48 -1.67
CA GLU A 4 13.52 26.50 -2.45
C GLU A 4 13.95 27.71 -1.60
N ARG A 5 13.23 27.99 -0.52
CA ARG A 5 13.52 29.07 0.42
C ARG A 5 14.32 28.61 1.64
N ASN A 6 14.78 27.35 1.64
CA ASN A 6 15.45 26.72 2.78
C ASN A 6 14.67 26.85 4.12
N PHE A 7 13.35 26.88 4.04
CA PHE A 7 12.52 26.91 5.23
C PHE A 7 12.57 25.55 5.93
N PRO A 8 12.80 25.47 7.24
CA PRO A 8 12.77 24.22 7.98
C PRO A 8 11.48 23.45 7.73
N THR A 9 11.59 22.30 7.05
CA THR A 9 10.43 21.54 6.60
C THR A 9 10.67 20.06 6.83
N GLY A 10 9.64 19.35 7.31
CA GLY A 10 9.60 17.90 7.41
C GLY A 10 8.38 17.34 6.66
N VAL A 11 8.55 16.25 5.94
CA VAL A 11 7.50 15.58 5.19
C VAL A 11 7.46 14.09 5.48
N THR A 12 6.27 13.51 5.40
CA THR A 12 6.10 12.06 5.29
C THR A 12 6.21 11.66 3.82
N GLY A 13 6.98 10.61 3.55
CA GLY A 13 7.27 10.18 2.18
C GLY A 13 8.57 10.80 1.62
N LEU A 14 9.06 10.18 0.54
CA LEU A 14 10.23 10.68 -0.18
C LEU A 14 9.83 11.70 -1.25
N CYS A 15 10.64 12.72 -1.41
CA CYS A 15 10.48 13.75 -2.44
C CYS A 15 11.83 14.14 -3.05
N GLY A 16 11.79 14.90 -4.15
CA GLY A 16 12.99 15.29 -4.92
C GLY A 16 13.85 16.39 -4.29
N PHE A 17 13.60 16.79 -3.03
CA PHE A 17 14.35 17.85 -2.37
C PHE A 17 15.26 17.27 -1.28
N ASP A 18 16.57 17.58 -1.36
CA ASP A 18 17.56 17.08 -0.40
C ASP A 18 17.77 17.98 0.82
N ASN A 19 17.12 19.14 0.88
CA ASN A 19 17.24 20.13 1.96
C ASN A 19 16.09 20.12 2.95
N ILE A 20 15.22 19.10 2.91
CA ILE A 20 14.12 18.90 3.87
C ILE A 20 14.24 17.54 4.57
N ILE A 21 13.64 17.45 5.74
CA ILE A 21 13.56 16.20 6.50
C ILE A 21 12.48 15.32 5.86
N GLN A 22 12.85 14.08 5.52
CA GLN A 22 12.00 13.10 4.87
C GLN A 22 11.95 11.83 5.73
N VAL A 23 10.76 11.41 6.11
CA VAL A 23 10.56 10.14 6.84
C VAL A 23 9.56 9.31 6.06
N ASP A 24 9.97 8.12 5.66
CA ASP A 24 9.16 7.18 4.87
C ASP A 24 9.39 5.75 5.38
N THR A 25 8.77 4.79 4.73
CA THR A 25 9.04 3.36 4.88
C THR A 25 9.54 2.78 3.55
N ASP A 26 10.13 1.58 3.60
CA ASP A 26 10.47 0.83 2.39
C ASP A 26 9.19 0.29 1.72
N ASN A 27 8.52 1.15 0.96
CA ASN A 27 7.28 0.83 0.26
C ASN A 27 7.47 -0.26 -0.81
N GLU A 28 8.64 -0.32 -1.44
CA GLU A 28 8.97 -1.38 -2.41
C GLU A 28 9.12 -2.72 -1.70
N GLY A 29 9.94 -2.80 -0.66
CA GLY A 29 10.15 -4.02 0.12
C GLY A 29 8.86 -4.49 0.80
N ALA A 30 8.03 -3.57 1.30
CA ALA A 30 6.74 -3.89 1.91
C ALA A 30 5.77 -4.52 0.89
N ALA A 31 5.69 -3.97 -0.31
CA ALA A 31 4.86 -4.53 -1.39
C ALA A 31 5.42 -5.87 -1.89
N GLU A 32 6.74 -6.01 -2.02
CA GLU A 32 7.39 -7.29 -2.37
C GLU A 32 7.07 -8.35 -1.31
N MET A 33 7.23 -8.02 -0.04
CA MET A 33 7.01 -8.95 1.08
C MET A 33 5.54 -9.38 1.17
N LEU A 34 4.59 -8.44 1.17
CA LEU A 34 3.16 -8.74 1.22
C LEU A 34 2.76 -9.66 0.04
N THR A 35 3.16 -9.30 -1.18
CA THR A 35 2.84 -10.07 -2.38
C THR A 35 3.45 -11.47 -2.32
N SER A 36 4.71 -11.60 -1.90
CA SER A 36 5.39 -12.91 -1.74
C SER A 36 4.70 -13.79 -0.71
N LEU A 37 4.25 -13.23 0.43
CA LEU A 37 3.48 -13.94 1.44
C LEU A 37 2.14 -14.46 0.88
N LEU A 38 1.44 -13.66 0.09
CA LEU A 38 0.20 -14.06 -0.54
C LEU A 38 0.43 -15.15 -1.59
N ILE A 39 1.50 -15.08 -2.37
CA ILE A 39 1.92 -16.13 -3.28
C ILE A 39 2.24 -17.43 -2.51
N GLY A 40 2.92 -17.33 -1.38
CA GLY A 40 3.18 -18.45 -0.46
C GLY A 40 1.91 -19.11 0.07
N LYS A 41 0.83 -18.36 0.23
CA LYS A 41 -0.51 -18.85 0.60
C LYS A 41 -1.27 -19.51 -0.58
N GLY A 42 -0.68 -19.55 -1.77
CA GLY A 42 -1.25 -20.21 -2.95
C GLY A 42 -2.03 -19.31 -3.89
N TYR A 43 -2.08 -17.99 -3.69
CA TYR A 43 -2.64 -17.06 -4.67
C TYR A 43 -1.71 -16.94 -5.88
N ARG A 44 -2.30 -16.85 -7.09
CA ARG A 44 -1.55 -16.83 -8.35
C ARG A 44 -1.98 -15.71 -9.30
N ARG A 45 -3.22 -15.23 -9.19
CA ARG A 45 -3.78 -14.15 -10.00
C ARG A 45 -4.17 -12.98 -9.12
N PHE A 46 -3.44 -11.89 -9.28
CA PHE A 46 -3.61 -10.68 -8.48
C PHE A 46 -4.16 -9.54 -9.31
N ALA A 47 -4.87 -8.65 -8.65
CA ALA A 47 -5.05 -7.27 -9.11
C ALA A 47 -4.33 -6.35 -8.13
N LEU A 48 -3.51 -5.45 -8.65
CA LEU A 48 -2.94 -4.34 -7.88
C LEU A 48 -3.69 -3.06 -8.27
N ILE A 49 -4.28 -2.41 -7.27
CA ILE A 49 -5.03 -1.17 -7.46
C ILE A 49 -4.30 -0.05 -6.73
N LEU A 50 -3.79 0.92 -7.48
CA LEU A 50 -3.05 2.08 -6.97
C LEU A 50 -3.72 3.38 -7.44
N ASP A 51 -3.56 4.43 -6.67
CA ASP A 51 -3.93 5.79 -7.10
C ASP A 51 -2.87 6.36 -8.08
N ASP A 52 -2.75 7.67 -8.17
CA ASP A 52 -1.89 8.38 -9.11
C ASP A 52 -0.41 7.92 -9.04
N MET A 53 0.10 7.48 -10.18
CA MET A 53 1.50 7.04 -10.34
C MET A 53 2.51 8.19 -10.34
N SER A 54 2.08 9.44 -10.30
CA SER A 54 2.97 10.59 -10.06
C SER A 54 3.58 10.55 -8.65
N TYR A 55 2.89 9.94 -7.68
CA TYR A 55 3.41 9.76 -6.33
C TYR A 55 4.48 8.67 -6.26
N HIS A 56 5.61 9.00 -5.62
CA HIS A 56 6.72 8.05 -5.44
C HIS A 56 6.29 6.76 -4.77
N VAL A 57 5.46 6.84 -3.72
CA VAL A 57 4.94 5.69 -2.98
C VAL A 57 4.24 4.67 -3.88
N ASN A 58 3.43 5.12 -4.85
CA ASN A 58 2.71 4.22 -5.74
C ASN A 58 3.64 3.55 -6.76
N ARG A 59 4.66 4.26 -7.25
CA ARG A 59 5.70 3.64 -8.09
C ARG A 59 6.47 2.57 -7.33
N SER A 60 6.92 2.86 -6.11
CA SER A 60 7.63 1.88 -5.27
C SER A 60 6.77 0.64 -4.98
N ARG A 61 5.48 0.82 -4.66
CA ARG A 61 4.54 -0.29 -4.46
C ARG A 61 4.34 -1.14 -5.71
N TYR A 62 4.26 -0.50 -6.86
CA TYR A 62 4.18 -1.18 -8.17
C TYR A 62 5.44 -2.02 -8.43
N GLU A 63 6.64 -1.44 -8.23
CA GLU A 63 7.91 -2.15 -8.43
C GLU A 63 8.04 -3.34 -7.49
N GLY A 64 7.73 -3.17 -6.21
CA GLY A 64 7.76 -4.24 -5.23
C GLY A 64 6.79 -5.38 -5.56
N PHE A 65 5.57 -5.06 -6.00
CA PHE A 65 4.61 -6.05 -6.47
C PHE A 65 5.19 -6.88 -7.63
N TYR A 66 5.68 -6.24 -8.67
CA TYR A 66 6.23 -6.96 -9.83
C TYR A 66 7.50 -7.72 -9.51
N LYS A 67 8.34 -7.22 -8.62
CA LYS A 67 9.51 -7.92 -8.14
C LYS A 67 9.13 -9.25 -7.47
N ALA A 68 8.09 -9.25 -6.63
CA ALA A 68 7.54 -10.47 -6.03
C ALA A 68 6.97 -11.44 -7.09
N VAL A 69 6.17 -10.92 -8.04
CA VAL A 69 5.58 -11.70 -9.13
C VAL A 69 6.68 -12.43 -9.93
N LEU A 70 7.71 -11.71 -10.36
CA LEU A 70 8.81 -12.26 -11.14
C LEU A 70 9.67 -13.24 -10.35
N LYS A 71 10.03 -12.90 -9.11
CA LYS A 71 10.85 -13.74 -8.22
C LYS A 71 10.19 -15.08 -7.93
N ASN A 72 8.86 -15.13 -7.91
CA ASN A 72 8.09 -16.33 -7.68
C ASN A 72 7.63 -17.02 -8.98
N GLY A 73 8.14 -16.61 -10.14
CA GLY A 73 7.87 -17.26 -11.42
C GLY A 73 6.44 -17.09 -11.93
N LEU A 74 5.69 -16.10 -11.46
CA LEU A 74 4.35 -15.85 -11.95
C LEU A 74 4.38 -15.03 -13.25
N PRO A 75 3.50 -15.36 -14.23
CA PRO A 75 3.42 -14.61 -15.49
C PRO A 75 2.86 -13.20 -15.26
N LYS A 76 3.58 -12.19 -15.79
CA LYS A 76 3.21 -10.77 -15.67
C LYS A 76 1.87 -10.46 -16.33
N ASP A 77 1.62 -11.03 -17.48
CA ASP A 77 0.43 -10.87 -18.32
C ASP A 77 -0.86 -11.42 -17.69
N ARG A 78 -0.73 -12.18 -16.62
CA ARG A 78 -1.87 -12.70 -15.85
C ARG A 78 -2.19 -11.87 -14.60
N GLN A 79 -1.46 -10.79 -14.38
CA GLN A 79 -1.72 -9.87 -13.29
C GLN A 79 -2.44 -8.63 -13.81
N GLU A 80 -3.42 -8.13 -13.06
CA GLU A 80 -4.18 -6.94 -13.41
C GLU A 80 -3.63 -5.73 -12.68
N ILE A 81 -3.39 -4.64 -13.40
CA ILE A 81 -2.93 -3.39 -12.81
C ILE A 81 -3.92 -2.28 -13.13
N HIS A 82 -4.39 -1.64 -12.09
CA HIS A 82 -5.28 -0.49 -12.20
C HIS A 82 -4.66 0.68 -11.47
N THR A 83 -4.42 1.78 -12.18
CA THR A 83 -3.79 2.99 -11.65
C THR A 83 -4.64 4.22 -11.93
N GLY A 84 -4.49 5.22 -11.08
CA GLY A 84 -5.24 6.47 -11.15
C GLY A 84 -6.50 6.47 -10.31
N LYS A 85 -7.11 7.64 -10.19
CA LYS A 85 -8.26 7.86 -9.33
C LYS A 85 -9.48 7.04 -9.79
N ILE A 86 -9.83 6.04 -8.99
CA ILE A 86 -11.00 5.21 -9.27
C ILE A 86 -12.25 5.99 -8.87
N ARG A 87 -13.11 6.23 -9.87
CA ARG A 87 -14.43 6.82 -9.63
C ARG A 87 -15.38 5.75 -9.11
N LYS A 88 -16.21 6.12 -8.13
CA LYS A 88 -17.20 5.21 -7.52
C LYS A 88 -18.10 4.54 -8.57
N GLU A 89 -18.49 5.29 -9.60
CA GLU A 89 -19.37 4.82 -10.69
C GLU A 89 -18.73 3.71 -11.54
N LEU A 90 -17.39 3.65 -11.57
CA LEU A 90 -16.65 2.65 -12.35
C LEU A 90 -16.25 1.44 -11.53
N LEU A 91 -16.48 1.46 -10.21
CA LEU A 91 -16.01 0.40 -9.32
C LEU A 91 -16.73 -0.94 -9.60
N GLY A 92 -18.02 -0.93 -9.87
CA GLY A 92 -18.77 -2.12 -10.24
C GLY A 92 -18.26 -2.77 -11.53
N SER A 93 -17.99 -1.97 -12.58
CA SER A 93 -17.41 -2.51 -13.82
C SER A 93 -15.99 -3.06 -13.62
N LEU A 94 -15.20 -2.42 -12.76
CA LEU A 94 -13.88 -2.93 -12.37
C LEU A 94 -14.01 -4.30 -11.69
N ILE A 95 -14.86 -4.42 -10.66
CA ILE A 95 -15.09 -5.68 -9.94
C ILE A 95 -15.53 -6.79 -10.91
N SER A 96 -16.53 -6.52 -11.75
CA SER A 96 -17.01 -7.47 -12.75
C SER A 96 -15.88 -7.94 -13.69
N SER A 97 -14.99 -7.03 -14.10
CA SER A 97 -13.80 -7.36 -14.90
C SER A 97 -12.83 -8.28 -14.14
N LEU A 98 -12.52 -7.94 -12.86
CA LEU A 98 -11.61 -8.75 -12.03
C LEU A 98 -12.13 -10.17 -11.83
N ILE A 99 -13.43 -10.31 -11.56
CA ILE A 99 -14.07 -11.63 -11.40
C ILE A 99 -14.04 -12.44 -12.71
N SER A 100 -14.37 -11.81 -13.84
CA SER A 100 -14.34 -12.48 -15.16
C SER A 100 -12.94 -12.97 -15.53
N LYS A 101 -11.91 -12.25 -15.13
CA LYS A 101 -10.49 -12.61 -15.29
C LYS A 101 -9.97 -13.58 -14.22
N LYS A 102 -10.85 -14.03 -13.33
CA LYS A 102 -10.52 -14.96 -12.24
C LYS A 102 -9.40 -14.46 -11.33
N VAL A 103 -9.40 -13.17 -11.01
CA VAL A 103 -8.50 -12.61 -9.99
C VAL A 103 -8.83 -13.27 -8.65
N GLU A 104 -7.81 -13.75 -7.96
CA GLU A 104 -7.95 -14.46 -6.69
C GLU A 104 -7.73 -13.54 -5.48
N CYS A 105 -6.89 -12.50 -5.64
CA CYS A 105 -6.58 -11.56 -4.58
C CYS A 105 -6.39 -10.15 -5.14
N VAL A 106 -7.06 -9.17 -4.54
CA VAL A 106 -6.86 -7.74 -4.82
C VAL A 106 -5.94 -7.16 -3.75
N ILE A 107 -4.88 -6.48 -4.19
CA ILE A 107 -3.99 -5.70 -3.33
C ILE A 107 -4.29 -4.22 -3.59
N CYS A 108 -4.80 -3.53 -2.59
CA CYS A 108 -5.12 -2.10 -2.66
C CYS A 108 -3.95 -1.26 -2.17
N GLY A 109 -3.71 -0.12 -2.81
CA GLY A 109 -2.66 0.81 -2.44
C GLY A 109 -2.84 1.37 -1.03
N ASP A 110 -4.06 1.68 -0.65
CA ASP A 110 -4.39 2.24 0.65
C ASP A 110 -5.70 1.70 1.22
N ASP A 111 -6.05 2.14 2.41
CA ASP A 111 -7.24 1.73 3.16
C ASP A 111 -8.54 2.24 2.53
N ILE A 112 -8.55 3.44 1.96
CA ILE A 112 -9.76 4.02 1.32
C ILE A 112 -10.12 3.22 0.08
N LEU A 113 -9.12 2.86 -0.74
CA LEU A 113 -9.31 1.96 -1.88
C LEU A 113 -9.80 0.58 -1.43
N ALA A 114 -9.18 0.01 -0.38
CA ALA A 114 -9.58 -1.28 0.17
C ALA A 114 -11.03 -1.28 0.65
N ILE A 115 -11.44 -0.27 1.43
CA ILE A 115 -12.81 -0.12 1.91
C ILE A 115 -13.79 0.00 0.74
N SER A 116 -13.44 0.78 -0.28
CA SER A 116 -14.30 0.97 -1.46
C SER A 116 -14.50 -0.33 -2.24
N VAL A 117 -13.40 -1.09 -2.48
CA VAL A 117 -13.44 -2.40 -3.14
C VAL A 117 -14.24 -3.41 -2.32
N ILE A 118 -14.02 -3.48 -1.01
CA ILE A 118 -14.74 -4.38 -0.10
C ILE A 118 -16.24 -4.05 -0.12
N SER A 119 -16.60 -2.78 0.01
CA SER A 119 -17.99 -2.33 0.01
C SER A 119 -18.71 -2.74 -1.29
N GLN A 120 -18.06 -2.57 -2.44
CA GLN A 120 -18.62 -2.95 -3.74
C GLN A 120 -18.76 -4.46 -3.89
N LEU A 121 -17.74 -5.24 -3.50
CA LEU A 121 -17.79 -6.71 -3.52
C LEU A 121 -18.93 -7.24 -2.68
N LEU A 122 -19.12 -6.74 -1.46
CA LEU A 122 -20.19 -7.15 -0.57
C LEU A 122 -21.57 -6.75 -1.12
N ALA A 123 -21.70 -5.56 -1.72
CA ALA A 123 -22.93 -5.11 -2.36
C ALA A 123 -23.34 -6.00 -3.56
N GLU A 124 -22.37 -6.58 -4.27
CA GLU A 124 -22.59 -7.52 -5.36
C GLU A 124 -22.72 -8.98 -4.90
N GLY A 125 -22.66 -9.25 -3.58
CA GLY A 125 -22.86 -10.56 -2.98
C GLY A 125 -21.62 -11.47 -2.95
N TYR A 126 -20.42 -10.95 -3.28
CA TYR A 126 -19.17 -11.71 -3.17
C TYR A 126 -18.72 -11.84 -1.72
N ARG A 127 -18.10 -12.96 -1.39
CA ARG A 127 -17.61 -13.28 -0.05
C ARG A 127 -16.09 -13.20 0.00
N ILE A 128 -15.60 -12.48 0.99
CA ILE A 128 -14.18 -12.34 1.27
C ILE A 128 -13.79 -13.28 2.42
N PRO A 129 -12.77 -14.11 2.29
CA PRO A 129 -11.86 -14.30 1.15
C PRO A 129 -12.28 -15.40 0.17
N ARG A 130 -13.47 -15.99 0.34
CA ARG A 130 -13.91 -17.21 -0.35
C ARG A 130 -13.94 -17.06 -1.88
N ASP A 131 -14.55 -15.97 -2.36
CA ASP A 131 -14.73 -15.71 -3.78
C ASP A 131 -13.58 -14.84 -4.31
N ILE A 132 -13.08 -13.92 -3.50
CA ILE A 132 -11.92 -13.07 -3.78
C ILE A 132 -11.30 -12.58 -2.47
N ALA A 133 -9.98 -12.63 -2.36
CA ALA A 133 -9.25 -12.13 -1.20
C ALA A 133 -8.88 -10.65 -1.36
N ILE A 134 -8.71 -9.95 -0.23
CA ILE A 134 -8.32 -8.53 -0.21
C ILE A 134 -7.13 -8.32 0.73
N ALA A 135 -6.15 -7.54 0.28
CA ALA A 135 -5.07 -7.01 1.10
C ALA A 135 -4.87 -5.51 0.84
N SER A 136 -4.22 -4.81 1.75
CA SER A 136 -3.90 -3.39 1.61
C SER A 136 -2.44 -3.12 1.91
N LEU A 137 -1.83 -2.21 1.14
CA LEU A 137 -0.46 -1.73 1.36
C LEU A 137 -0.38 -0.58 2.39
N TYR A 138 -1.48 -0.33 3.09
CA TYR A 138 -1.56 0.59 4.22
C TYR A 138 -2.61 0.11 5.22
N ASN A 139 -2.30 0.22 6.51
CA ASN A 139 -3.23 -0.13 7.58
C ASN A 139 -3.95 1.10 8.13
N SER A 140 -5.19 0.90 8.57
CA SER A 140 -5.94 1.87 9.37
C SER A 140 -6.81 1.17 10.41
N PRO A 141 -7.25 1.88 11.47
CA PRO A 141 -8.16 1.31 12.45
C PRO A 141 -9.43 0.70 11.84
N THR A 142 -9.93 1.28 10.76
CA THR A 142 -11.13 0.79 10.05
C THR A 142 -10.90 -0.60 9.48
N LEU A 143 -9.75 -0.87 8.85
CA LEU A 143 -9.44 -2.19 8.28
C LEU A 143 -9.31 -3.29 9.34
N ASN A 144 -9.02 -2.91 10.60
CA ASN A 144 -8.91 -3.86 11.71
C ASN A 144 -10.26 -4.38 12.20
N VAL A 145 -11.32 -3.57 12.09
CA VAL A 145 -12.66 -3.89 12.63
C VAL A 145 -13.63 -4.41 11.59
N LEU A 146 -13.25 -4.44 10.31
CA LEU A 146 -14.05 -5.06 9.26
C LEU A 146 -14.19 -6.57 9.49
N VAL A 147 -15.25 -7.16 8.94
CA VAL A 147 -15.48 -8.61 8.96
C VAL A 147 -15.59 -9.10 7.51
N PRO A 148 -14.57 -9.81 7.03
CA PRO A 148 -13.31 -10.18 7.70
C PRO A 148 -12.32 -9.00 7.86
N ALA A 149 -11.52 -9.02 8.92
CA ALA A 149 -10.43 -8.05 9.11
C ALA A 149 -9.39 -8.19 7.98
N VAL A 150 -8.88 -7.05 7.51
CA VAL A 150 -8.07 -6.98 6.28
C VAL A 150 -6.58 -7.20 6.57
N THR A 151 -5.93 -8.05 5.77
CA THR A 151 -4.47 -8.21 5.73
C THR A 151 -3.83 -6.94 5.23
N THR A 152 -2.85 -6.38 5.97
CA THR A 152 -2.29 -5.07 5.69
C THR A 152 -0.78 -5.00 5.92
N VAL A 153 -0.14 -4.03 5.25
CA VAL A 153 1.14 -3.47 5.69
C VAL A 153 0.84 -2.43 6.77
N ASP A 154 1.44 -2.57 7.94
CA ASP A 154 1.32 -1.61 9.04
C ASP A 154 2.61 -0.80 9.20
N VAL A 155 2.47 0.50 9.20
CA VAL A 155 3.54 1.47 9.47
C VAL A 155 3.07 2.38 10.60
N SER A 156 3.84 2.44 11.66
CA SER A 156 3.49 3.27 12.81
C SER A 156 3.52 4.76 12.47
N ALA A 157 2.36 5.36 12.21
CA ALA A 157 2.23 6.80 11.99
C ALA A 157 2.80 7.62 13.17
N ARG A 158 2.69 7.06 14.40
CA ARG A 158 3.28 7.66 15.59
C ARG A 158 4.81 7.70 15.52
N MET A 159 5.45 6.62 15.04
CA MET A 159 6.90 6.59 14.87
C MET A 159 7.35 7.58 13.79
N VAL A 160 6.63 7.64 12.66
CA VAL A 160 6.89 8.62 11.60
C VAL A 160 6.83 10.06 12.15
N GLY A 161 5.75 10.42 12.83
CA GLY A 161 5.59 11.74 13.43
C GLY A 161 6.65 12.08 14.46
N ASN A 162 6.97 11.14 15.36
CA ASN A 162 8.02 11.31 16.36
C ASN A 162 9.40 11.51 15.73
N MET A 163 9.70 10.78 14.64
CA MET A 163 10.97 10.91 13.95
C MET A 163 11.09 12.27 13.25
N ILE A 164 10.04 12.71 12.54
CA ILE A 164 10.02 14.06 11.94
C ILE A 164 10.22 15.13 13.01
N GLY A 165 9.49 15.05 14.12
CA GLY A 165 9.59 16.01 15.22
C GLY A 165 11.00 16.04 15.82
N LYS A 166 11.60 14.86 16.07
CA LYS A 166 12.97 14.74 16.58
C LYS A 166 13.99 15.41 15.65
N GLN A 167 13.94 15.08 14.36
CA GLN A 167 14.88 15.64 13.38
C GLN A 167 14.67 17.16 13.22
N MET A 168 13.43 17.62 13.27
CA MET A 168 13.12 19.06 13.20
C MET A 168 13.68 19.81 14.40
N ILE A 169 13.52 19.29 15.62
CA ILE A 169 14.09 19.92 16.83
C ILE A 169 15.61 19.97 16.73
N GLN A 170 16.27 18.91 16.27
CA GLN A 170 17.73 18.90 16.08
C GLN A 170 18.18 19.95 15.06
N LEU A 171 17.48 20.05 13.91
CA LEU A 171 17.74 21.07 12.89
C LEU A 171 17.64 22.49 13.48
N LEU A 172 16.55 22.79 14.19
CA LEU A 172 16.30 24.12 14.79
C LEU A 172 17.30 24.49 15.90
N GLN A 173 17.88 23.49 16.55
CA GLN A 173 18.93 23.67 17.58
C GLN A 173 20.35 23.72 16.98
N GLY A 174 20.51 23.66 15.65
CA GLY A 174 21.81 23.62 14.99
C GLY A 174 22.61 22.34 15.29
N LYS A 175 21.93 21.25 15.72
CA LYS A 175 22.53 19.94 15.96
C LYS A 175 22.55 19.10 14.68
N GLU A 176 23.36 18.04 14.69
CA GLU A 176 23.34 17.05 13.63
C GLU A 176 21.97 16.36 13.55
N TYR A 177 21.45 16.20 12.34
CA TYR A 177 20.14 15.56 12.06
C TYR A 177 20.20 14.73 10.78
N GLN A 178 19.28 13.76 10.67
CA GLN A 178 19.14 12.96 9.47
C GLN A 178 18.10 13.56 8.53
N LYS A 179 18.50 13.80 7.28
CA LYS A 179 17.60 14.32 6.24
C LYS A 179 16.61 13.28 5.73
N LYS A 180 17.03 12.02 5.66
CA LYS A 180 16.20 10.89 5.21
C LYS A 180 16.24 9.79 6.27
N THR A 181 15.08 9.33 6.71
CA THR A 181 14.95 8.24 7.69
C THR A 181 13.88 7.26 7.19
N MET A 182 14.21 5.97 7.20
CA MET A 182 13.27 4.90 6.90
C MET A 182 12.73 4.30 8.20
N ILE A 183 11.43 4.09 8.27
CA ILE A 183 10.74 3.45 9.40
C ILE A 183 10.39 2.01 9.01
N ASP A 184 10.55 1.11 9.95
CA ASP A 184 10.18 -0.30 9.78
C ASP A 184 8.66 -0.47 9.59
N TYR A 185 8.29 -1.57 8.93
CA TYR A 185 6.90 -1.96 8.70
C TYR A 185 6.68 -3.40 9.16
N GLU A 186 5.43 -3.74 9.40
CA GLU A 186 4.99 -5.10 9.70
C GLU A 186 3.93 -5.56 8.70
N ILE A 187 3.87 -6.87 8.41
CA ILE A 187 2.77 -7.45 7.65
C ILE A 187 1.80 -8.12 8.62
N LEU A 188 0.62 -7.56 8.73
CA LEU A 188 -0.45 -8.07 9.59
C LEU A 188 -1.36 -9.00 8.77
N ILE A 189 -1.12 -10.30 8.87
CA ILE A 189 -1.95 -11.31 8.18
C ILE A 189 -3.26 -11.48 8.94
N ARG A 190 -4.39 -11.32 8.24
CA ARG A 190 -5.74 -11.38 8.81
C ARG A 190 -6.68 -12.21 7.93
N ALA A 191 -7.94 -12.33 8.38
CA ALA A 191 -8.94 -13.23 7.81
C ALA A 191 -9.27 -12.96 6.33
N SER A 192 -9.09 -11.73 5.82
CA SER A 192 -9.37 -11.39 4.42
C SER A 192 -8.49 -12.11 3.39
N THR A 193 -7.43 -12.81 3.84
CA THR A 193 -6.54 -13.61 3.01
C THR A 193 -6.31 -15.03 3.56
N TYR A 194 -7.19 -15.53 4.43
CA TYR A 194 -7.14 -16.92 4.85
C TYR A 194 -7.77 -17.79 3.76
N ARG A 195 -6.94 -18.57 3.10
CA ARG A 195 -7.39 -19.56 2.13
C ARG A 195 -7.70 -20.86 2.89
N SER A 196 -8.97 -21.28 2.83
CA SER A 196 -9.41 -22.59 3.34
C SER A 196 -9.07 -23.70 2.34
#